data_febf5b8d1c5189aa748ce12b586180d0
#
_entry.id   febf5b8d1c5189aa748ce12b586180d0
#
_cell.length_a   1.000
_cell.length_b   1.000
_cell.length_c   1.000
_cell.angle_alpha   90.00
_cell.angle_beta   90.00
_cell.angle_gamma   90.00
#
_symmetry.space_group_name_H-M   'P 1'
#
loop_
_entity.id
_entity.type
_entity.pdbx_description
1 polymer ?
#
loop_
_entity_poly.entity_id
_entity_poly.type
_entity_poly.pdbx_seq_one_letter_code
_entity_poly.pdbx_strand_id
1 'polypeptide(L)'
;AKLCAAAAAVLVLLAVNGCLPTGLQLPGAGYVELGGAAPVLWGLVLVALAECARTADGADGTVCGTAFAAMLGLMMLETRLGWFPLAVLPAALAGALLAFLLWNFPPAKLRPGSCGCLYLAGVLGCVPLCIGYAELSIPLALPFWAEGGMVLLQILYHRITGRPLFRAAPLHRWLEARGAGPVTVFYWLCALGVCGLA
;
A
#
# COMPACT_ATOMS: atom_id res chain seq x y z
N ALA A 1 -16.23 -10.25 -2.86
CA ALA A 1 -16.55 -11.27 -1.86
C ALA A 1 -15.27 -11.89 -1.26
N LYS A 2 -14.35 -12.48 -2.06
CA LYS A 2 -13.13 -13.15 -1.56
C LYS A 2 -12.21 -12.21 -0.78
N LEU A 3 -12.00 -10.99 -1.25
CA LEU A 3 -11.15 -10.00 -0.60
C LEU A 3 -11.73 -9.54 0.74
N CYS A 4 -13.04 -9.27 0.79
CA CYS A 4 -13.72 -8.92 2.03
C CYS A 4 -13.67 -10.06 3.06
N ALA A 5 -13.78 -11.30 2.60
CA ALA A 5 -13.65 -12.47 3.49
C ALA A 5 -12.23 -12.60 4.05
N ALA A 6 -11.21 -12.38 3.21
CA ALA A 6 -9.81 -12.38 3.66
C ALA A 6 -9.54 -11.26 4.68
N ALA A 7 -10.00 -10.04 4.39
CA ALA A 7 -9.86 -8.92 5.32
C ALA A 7 -10.60 -9.19 6.66
N ALA A 8 -11.80 -9.75 6.61
CA ALA A 8 -12.54 -10.12 7.81
C ALA A 8 -11.80 -11.20 8.63
N ALA A 9 -11.23 -12.21 7.97
CA ALA A 9 -10.45 -13.25 8.66
C ALA A 9 -9.20 -12.67 9.34
N VAL A 10 -8.48 -11.76 8.67
CA VAL A 10 -7.32 -11.05 9.26
C VAL A 10 -7.75 -10.23 10.48
N LEU A 11 -8.85 -9.48 10.37
CA LEU A 11 -9.34 -8.67 11.50
C LEU A 11 -9.75 -9.52 12.70
N VAL A 12 -10.40 -10.67 12.46
CA VAL A 12 -10.74 -11.62 13.53
C VAL A 12 -9.47 -12.14 14.19
N LEU A 13 -8.44 -12.52 13.41
CA LEU A 13 -7.17 -12.97 13.98
C LEU A 13 -6.48 -11.87 14.80
N LEU A 14 -6.46 -10.63 14.32
CA LEU A 14 -5.88 -9.49 15.04
C LEU A 14 -6.67 -9.19 16.33
N ALA A 15 -7.99 -9.26 16.27
CA ALA A 15 -8.85 -9.05 17.44
C ALA A 15 -8.65 -10.13 18.52
N VAL A 16 -8.57 -11.40 18.11
CA VAL A 16 -8.33 -12.54 19.02
C VAL A 16 -6.97 -12.43 19.71
N ASN A 17 -5.95 -11.95 19.01
CA ASN A 17 -4.61 -11.75 19.57
C ASN A 17 -4.42 -10.41 20.29
N GLY A 18 -5.46 -9.59 20.41
CA GLY A 18 -5.38 -8.28 21.08
C GLY A 18 -4.53 -7.23 20.34
N CYS A 19 -4.22 -7.46 19.08
CA CYS A 19 -3.39 -6.57 18.25
C CYS A 19 -4.21 -5.53 17.47
N LEU A 20 -5.54 -5.51 17.61
CA LEU A 20 -6.38 -4.57 16.89
C LEU A 20 -6.36 -3.21 17.60
N PRO A 21 -5.84 -2.14 16.97
CA PRO A 21 -5.85 -0.82 17.59
C PRO A 21 -7.27 -0.30 17.72
N THR A 22 -7.61 0.21 18.91
CA THR A 22 -8.93 0.77 19.24
C THR A 22 -9.06 2.24 18.83
N GLY A 23 -7.98 2.87 18.43
CA GLY A 23 -7.94 4.28 18.07
C GLY A 23 -6.94 4.59 16.96
N LEU A 24 -6.83 5.86 16.65
CA LEU A 24 -5.96 6.44 15.63
C LEU A 24 -5.16 7.57 16.24
N GLN A 25 -3.84 7.57 16.07
CA GLN A 25 -2.99 8.70 16.43
C GLN A 25 -2.91 9.67 15.24
N LEU A 26 -3.57 10.82 15.36
CA LEU A 26 -3.48 11.86 14.34
C LEU A 26 -2.39 12.86 14.70
N PRO A 27 -1.42 13.13 13.81
CA PRO A 27 -0.43 14.16 14.03
C PRO A 27 -1.12 15.52 14.22
N GLY A 28 -0.98 16.10 15.44
CA GLY A 28 -1.59 17.38 15.80
C GLY A 28 -2.96 17.33 16.48
N ALA A 29 -3.72 16.24 16.37
CA ALA A 29 -5.03 16.09 17.02
C ALA A 29 -5.03 15.11 18.22
N GLY A 30 -3.91 14.41 18.44
CA GLY A 30 -3.78 13.43 19.52
C GLY A 30 -4.42 12.09 19.22
N TYR A 31 -4.69 11.31 20.27
CA TYR A 31 -5.28 9.97 20.15
C TYR A 31 -6.81 10.08 20.07
N VAL A 32 -7.38 9.54 19.00
CA VAL A 32 -8.83 9.47 18.77
C VAL A 32 -9.29 8.02 18.98
N GLU A 33 -10.10 7.79 19.99
CA GLU A 33 -10.70 6.47 20.22
C GLU A 33 -11.84 6.21 19.24
N LEU A 34 -11.69 5.17 18.42
CA LEU A 34 -12.73 4.73 17.48
C LEU A 34 -13.67 3.69 18.08
N GLY A 35 -13.31 3.11 19.25
CA GLY A 35 -14.12 2.11 19.93
C GLY A 35 -14.51 0.94 19.01
N GLY A 36 -15.79 0.57 19.03
CA GLY A 36 -16.31 -0.54 18.21
C GLY A 36 -16.32 -0.31 16.70
N ALA A 37 -16.05 0.91 16.22
CA ALA A 37 -15.94 1.21 14.78
C ALA A 37 -14.56 0.87 14.21
N ALA A 38 -13.55 0.71 15.03
CA ALA A 38 -12.16 0.44 14.60
C ALA A 38 -12.02 -0.78 13.68
N PRO A 39 -12.61 -1.96 13.96
CA PRO A 39 -12.52 -3.12 13.08
C PRO A 39 -13.07 -2.86 11.67
N VAL A 40 -14.19 -2.14 11.60
CA VAL A 40 -14.82 -1.83 10.31
C VAL A 40 -13.95 -0.87 9.49
N LEU A 41 -13.39 0.15 10.14
CA LEU A 41 -12.49 1.11 9.49
C LEU A 41 -11.25 0.41 8.96
N TRP A 42 -10.57 -0.36 9.80
CA TRP A 42 -9.34 -1.04 9.39
C TRP A 42 -9.60 -2.13 8.35
N GLY A 43 -10.76 -2.80 8.41
CA GLY A 43 -11.18 -3.71 7.33
C GLY A 43 -11.35 -3.03 5.99
N LEU A 44 -11.97 -1.85 5.99
CA LEU A 44 -12.10 -1.04 4.79
C LEU A 44 -10.74 -0.57 4.25
N VAL A 45 -9.85 -0.13 5.12
CA VAL A 45 -8.48 0.29 4.75
C VAL A 45 -7.71 -0.87 4.12
N LEU A 46 -7.74 -2.07 4.70
CA LEU A 46 -7.06 -3.26 4.16
C LEU A 46 -7.62 -3.65 2.78
N VAL A 47 -8.94 -3.66 2.60
CA VAL A 47 -9.57 -3.95 1.30
C VAL A 47 -9.20 -2.88 0.26
N ALA A 48 -9.27 -1.61 0.65
CA ALA A 48 -8.93 -0.51 -0.25
C ALA A 48 -7.44 -0.56 -0.65
N LEU A 49 -6.54 -0.80 0.30
CA LEU A 49 -5.11 -0.93 0.03
C LEU A 49 -4.81 -2.09 -0.93
N ALA A 50 -5.48 -3.23 -0.73
CA ALA A 50 -5.33 -4.38 -1.60
C ALA A 50 -5.77 -4.10 -3.05
N GLU A 51 -6.88 -3.38 -3.24
CA GLU A 51 -7.34 -2.98 -4.58
C GLU A 51 -6.40 -1.89 -5.18
N CYS A 52 -5.92 -0.95 -4.37
CA CYS A 52 -4.93 0.05 -4.82
C CYS A 52 -3.63 -0.60 -5.29
N ALA A 53 -3.10 -1.58 -4.55
CA ALA A 53 -1.90 -2.30 -4.95
C ALA A 53 -2.09 -3.11 -6.26
N ARG A 54 -3.27 -3.66 -6.49
CA ARG A 54 -3.61 -4.33 -7.76
C ARG A 54 -3.66 -3.37 -8.93
N THR A 55 -4.12 -2.13 -8.73
CA THR A 55 -4.12 -1.12 -9.80
C THR A 55 -2.70 -0.68 -10.18
N ALA A 56 -1.78 -0.67 -9.22
CA ALA A 56 -0.37 -0.32 -9.44
C ALA A 56 0.42 -1.35 -10.26
N ASP A 57 -0.04 -2.61 -10.34
CA ASP A 57 0.61 -3.69 -11.13
C ASP A 57 0.55 -3.46 -12.65
N GLY A 58 -0.11 -2.39 -13.10
CA GLY A 58 -0.14 -1.97 -14.49
C GLY A 58 1.19 -1.45 -15.04
N ALA A 59 2.04 -0.88 -14.19
CA ALA A 59 3.34 -0.32 -14.57
C ALA A 59 4.49 -1.24 -14.14
N ASP A 60 5.44 -1.43 -15.08
CA ASP A 60 6.59 -2.31 -14.87
C ASP A 60 7.46 -1.84 -13.70
N GLY A 61 7.81 -2.76 -12.81
CA GLY A 61 8.68 -2.50 -11.65
C GLY A 61 8.02 -1.77 -10.48
N THR A 62 6.94 -1.07 -10.72
CA THR A 62 6.35 -0.11 -9.78
C THR A 62 5.98 -0.74 -8.44
N VAL A 63 5.22 -1.83 -8.46
CA VAL A 63 4.78 -2.52 -7.23
C VAL A 63 5.98 -2.98 -6.42
N CYS A 64 6.96 -3.61 -7.08
CA CYS A 64 8.13 -4.15 -6.38
C CYS A 64 9.06 -3.06 -5.87
N GLY A 65 9.29 -2.00 -6.67
CA GLY A 65 10.16 -0.88 -6.28
C GLY A 65 9.58 -0.06 -5.14
N THR A 66 8.29 0.26 -5.20
CA THR A 66 7.61 1.01 -4.13
C THR A 66 7.45 0.18 -2.87
N ALA A 67 7.11 -1.11 -2.99
CA ALA A 67 7.06 -2.02 -1.86
C ALA A 67 8.44 -2.23 -1.21
N PHE A 68 9.51 -2.29 -2.01
CA PHE A 68 10.88 -2.37 -1.48
C PHE A 68 11.21 -1.17 -0.59
N ALA A 69 10.93 0.05 -1.06
CA ALA A 69 11.12 1.26 -0.26
C ALA A 69 10.29 1.21 1.04
N ALA A 70 9.01 0.83 0.94
CA ALA A 70 8.12 0.71 2.09
C ALA A 70 8.59 -0.34 3.10
N MET A 71 9.12 -1.49 2.65
CA MET A 71 9.69 -2.51 3.53
C MET A 71 10.93 -2.01 4.27
N LEU A 72 11.82 -1.25 3.61
CA LEU A 72 12.94 -0.61 4.28
C LEU A 72 12.49 0.39 5.34
N GLY A 73 11.49 1.21 5.02
CA GLY A 73 10.90 2.15 5.98
C GLY A 73 10.29 1.43 7.19
N LEU A 74 9.54 0.37 6.95
CA LEU A 74 8.93 -0.44 8.01
C LEU A 74 10.00 -1.10 8.90
N MET A 75 11.03 -1.68 8.30
CA MET A 75 12.17 -2.26 9.03
C MET A 75 12.87 -1.21 9.92
N MET A 76 13.12 -0.01 9.38
CA MET A 76 13.72 1.08 10.15
C MET A 76 12.83 1.53 11.31
N LEU A 77 11.54 1.60 11.09
CA LEU A 77 10.57 1.98 12.12
C LEU A 77 10.53 0.94 13.24
N GLU A 78 10.39 -0.33 12.91
CA GLU A 78 10.33 -1.42 13.90
C GLU A 78 11.61 -1.50 14.74
N THR A 79 12.78 -1.30 14.12
CA THR A 79 14.06 -1.22 14.84
C THR A 79 14.12 0.00 15.77
N ARG A 80 13.61 1.16 15.37
CA ARG A 80 13.54 2.36 16.21
C ARG A 80 12.59 2.19 17.39
N LEU A 81 11.47 1.49 17.20
CA LEU A 81 10.49 1.18 18.24
C LEU A 81 10.90 0.02 19.16
N GLY A 82 12.04 -0.64 18.88
CA GLY A 82 12.50 -1.78 19.67
C GLY A 82 11.83 -3.12 19.34
N TRP A 83 11.04 -3.19 18.24
CA TRP A 83 10.36 -4.40 17.78
C TRP A 83 11.26 -5.24 16.86
N PHE A 84 12.49 -5.52 17.27
CA PHE A 84 13.49 -6.26 16.48
C PHE A 84 13.01 -7.60 15.90
N PRO A 85 12.23 -8.43 16.62
CA PRO A 85 11.75 -9.70 16.05
C PRO A 85 10.80 -9.51 14.85
N LEU A 86 10.01 -8.43 14.82
CA LEU A 86 9.14 -8.13 13.69
C LEU A 86 9.91 -7.60 12.48
N ALA A 87 10.98 -6.84 12.70
CA ALA A 87 11.81 -6.24 11.65
C ALA A 87 12.44 -7.29 10.70
N VAL A 88 12.50 -8.55 11.10
CA VAL A 88 12.98 -9.66 10.25
C VAL A 88 12.07 -9.87 9.04
N LEU A 89 10.74 -9.69 9.19
CA LEU A 89 9.78 -9.89 8.11
C LEU A 89 9.97 -8.87 6.98
N PRO A 90 9.94 -7.54 7.23
CA PRO A 90 10.16 -6.57 6.17
C PRO A 90 11.59 -6.61 5.62
N ALA A 91 12.61 -6.96 6.42
CA ALA A 91 13.97 -7.16 5.93
C ALA A 91 14.06 -8.30 4.92
N ALA A 92 13.48 -9.46 5.23
CA ALA A 92 13.45 -10.61 4.33
C ALA A 92 12.69 -10.29 3.05
N LEU A 93 11.54 -9.59 3.15
CA LEU A 93 10.76 -9.17 2.00
C LEU A 93 11.49 -8.13 1.14
N ALA A 94 12.21 -7.19 1.74
CA ALA A 94 13.03 -6.24 1.01
C ALA A 94 14.08 -6.96 0.16
N GLY A 95 14.77 -7.96 0.73
CA GLY A 95 15.72 -8.79 -0.02
C GLY A 95 15.06 -9.55 -1.18
N ALA A 96 13.91 -10.16 -0.94
CA ALA A 96 13.16 -10.88 -1.98
C ALA A 96 12.66 -9.95 -3.09
N LEU A 97 12.15 -8.76 -2.74
CA LEU A 97 11.69 -7.75 -3.70
C LEU A 97 12.83 -7.20 -4.54
N LEU A 98 14.01 -6.98 -3.94
CA LEU A 98 15.19 -6.54 -4.68
C LEU A 98 15.62 -7.59 -5.71
N ALA A 99 15.63 -8.87 -5.32
CA ALA A 99 15.94 -9.96 -6.23
C ALA A 99 14.88 -10.08 -7.35
N PHE A 100 13.58 -9.96 -7.01
CA PHE A 100 12.51 -10.01 -7.99
C PHE A 100 12.55 -8.80 -8.94
N LEU A 101 12.98 -7.63 -8.46
CA LEU A 101 13.08 -6.41 -9.26
C LEU A 101 14.04 -6.54 -10.43
N LEU A 102 15.04 -7.43 -10.37
CA LEU A 102 15.92 -7.73 -11.51
C LEU A 102 15.15 -8.24 -12.74
N TRP A 103 14.00 -8.89 -12.52
CA TRP A 103 13.13 -9.42 -13.58
C TRP A 103 11.90 -8.55 -13.84
N ASN A 104 11.54 -7.73 -12.87
CA ASN A 104 10.37 -6.86 -12.93
C ASN A 104 10.71 -5.42 -13.35
N PHE A 105 12.00 -5.03 -13.37
CA PHE A 105 12.44 -3.70 -13.85
C PHE A 105 12.06 -3.50 -15.33
N PRO A 106 11.66 -2.27 -15.72
CA PRO A 106 11.27 -1.97 -17.10
C PRO A 106 12.37 -2.26 -18.14
N PRO A 107 12.11 -3.01 -19.22
CA PRO A 107 10.86 -3.74 -19.54
C PRO A 107 10.71 -5.03 -18.73
N ALA A 108 9.59 -5.17 -18.04
CA ALA A 108 9.35 -6.27 -17.12
C ALA A 108 9.22 -7.63 -17.86
N LYS A 109 10.01 -8.61 -17.42
CA LYS A 109 9.91 -10.01 -17.86
C LYS A 109 8.95 -10.83 -16.99
N LEU A 110 8.80 -10.45 -15.72
CA LEU A 110 7.90 -11.05 -14.74
C LEU A 110 7.15 -9.95 -14.00
N ARG A 111 5.91 -10.24 -13.60
CA ARG A 111 5.07 -9.34 -12.78
C ARG A 111 4.59 -10.07 -11.54
N PRO A 112 4.44 -9.38 -10.39
CA PRO A 112 3.96 -9.99 -9.15
C PRO A 112 2.54 -10.53 -9.26
N GLY A 113 1.72 -9.94 -10.14
CA GLY A 113 0.35 -10.31 -10.34
C GLY A 113 -0.52 -10.09 -9.10
N SER A 114 -1.79 -10.47 -9.19
CA SER A 114 -2.75 -10.23 -8.11
C SER A 114 -2.34 -10.88 -6.78
N CYS A 115 -1.69 -12.05 -6.80
CA CYS A 115 -1.24 -12.72 -5.57
C CYS A 115 -0.13 -11.94 -4.86
N GLY A 116 0.89 -11.49 -5.61
CA GLY A 116 1.97 -10.69 -5.07
C GLY A 116 1.49 -9.35 -4.53
N CYS A 117 0.62 -8.65 -5.28
CA CYS A 117 0.05 -7.38 -4.86
C CYS A 117 -0.78 -7.52 -3.58
N LEU A 118 -1.62 -8.55 -3.48
CA LEU A 118 -2.43 -8.81 -2.28
C LEU A 118 -1.57 -9.15 -1.08
N TYR A 119 -0.51 -9.93 -1.28
CA TYR A 119 0.43 -10.27 -0.21
C TYR A 119 1.15 -9.02 0.32
N LEU A 120 1.70 -8.20 -0.57
CA LEU A 120 2.40 -6.97 -0.19
C LEU A 120 1.47 -5.95 0.48
N ALA A 121 0.25 -5.79 -0.04
CA ALA A 121 -0.76 -4.95 0.60
C ALA A 121 -1.14 -5.46 1.98
N GLY A 122 -1.25 -6.79 2.14
CA GLY A 122 -1.50 -7.43 3.43
C GLY A 122 -0.39 -7.13 4.44
N VAL A 123 0.88 -7.26 4.07
CA VAL A 123 2.00 -6.93 4.96
C VAL A 123 2.01 -5.45 5.32
N LEU A 124 1.90 -4.55 4.32
CA LEU A 124 1.88 -3.11 4.54
C LEU A 124 0.71 -2.61 5.39
N GLY A 125 -0.41 -3.31 5.34
CA GLY A 125 -1.56 -2.99 6.18
C GLY A 125 -1.54 -3.65 7.54
N CYS A 126 -1.21 -4.95 7.63
CA CYS A 126 -1.32 -5.72 8.88
C CYS A 126 -0.16 -5.48 9.84
N VAL A 127 1.07 -5.29 9.36
CA VAL A 127 2.23 -5.11 10.25
C VAL A 127 2.10 -3.83 11.08
N PRO A 128 1.76 -2.66 10.51
CA PRO A 128 1.47 -1.46 11.30
C PRO A 128 0.34 -1.66 12.32
N LEU A 129 -0.70 -2.42 11.96
CA LEU A 129 -1.77 -2.79 12.90
C LEU A 129 -1.24 -3.59 14.09
N CYS A 130 -0.37 -4.58 13.84
CA CYS A 130 0.20 -5.44 14.89
C CYS A 130 1.08 -4.66 15.88
N ILE A 131 1.80 -3.63 15.43
CA ILE A 131 2.66 -2.80 16.29
C ILE A 131 1.89 -1.64 16.95
N GLY A 132 0.57 -1.51 16.70
CA GLY A 132 -0.28 -0.50 17.29
C GLY A 132 -0.23 0.88 16.63
N TYR A 133 0.43 1.00 15.47
CA TYR A 133 0.57 2.24 14.69
C TYR A 133 -0.08 2.09 13.32
N ALA A 134 -1.36 1.79 13.32
CA ALA A 134 -2.13 1.50 12.11
C ALA A 134 -2.11 2.63 11.06
N GLU A 135 -2.02 3.88 11.52
CA GLU A 135 -1.91 5.08 10.69
C GLU A 135 -0.71 5.08 9.76
N LEU A 136 0.36 4.37 10.13
CA LEU A 136 1.57 4.27 9.31
C LEU A 136 1.36 3.48 8.01
N SER A 137 0.29 2.69 7.93
CA SER A 137 -0.09 2.04 6.67
C SER A 137 -0.41 3.04 5.55
N ILE A 138 -0.77 4.28 5.89
CA ILE A 138 -1.10 5.32 4.91
C ILE A 138 0.18 5.86 4.25
N PRO A 139 1.15 6.44 4.97
CA PRO A 139 2.36 6.96 4.35
C PRO A 139 3.24 5.86 3.74
N LEU A 140 3.37 4.70 4.37
CA LEU A 140 4.12 3.57 3.83
C LEU A 140 3.60 3.09 2.47
N ALA A 141 2.30 3.13 2.26
CA ALA A 141 1.64 2.70 1.03
C ALA A 141 1.23 3.88 0.12
N LEU A 142 1.81 5.07 0.30
CA LEU A 142 1.45 6.29 -0.42
C LEU A 142 1.36 6.13 -1.95
N PRO A 143 2.30 5.45 -2.65
CA PRO A 143 2.18 5.23 -4.09
C PRO A 143 0.96 4.39 -4.47
N PHE A 144 0.61 3.37 -3.68
CA PHE A 144 -0.57 2.55 -3.93
C PHE A 144 -1.85 3.35 -3.74
N TRP A 145 -1.91 4.19 -2.69
CA TRP A 145 -3.04 5.10 -2.47
C TRP A 145 -3.20 6.13 -3.59
N ALA A 146 -2.09 6.65 -4.13
CA ALA A 146 -2.12 7.59 -5.26
C ALA A 146 -2.67 6.92 -6.54
N GLU A 147 -2.22 5.70 -6.83
CA GLU A 147 -2.70 4.92 -8.00
C GLU A 147 -4.18 4.59 -7.87
N GLY A 148 -4.60 3.97 -6.78
CA GLY A 148 -5.97 3.57 -6.56
C GLY A 148 -6.92 4.76 -6.33
N GLY A 149 -6.45 5.78 -5.64
CA GLY A 149 -7.19 7.02 -5.39
C GLY A 149 -7.54 7.75 -6.68
N MET A 150 -6.61 7.81 -7.63
CA MET A 150 -6.88 8.39 -8.95
C MET A 150 -7.96 7.62 -9.72
N VAL A 151 -7.94 6.28 -9.64
CA VAL A 151 -8.98 5.43 -10.25
C VAL A 151 -10.32 5.65 -9.56
N LEU A 152 -10.34 5.70 -8.24
CA LEU A 152 -11.56 5.92 -7.47
C LEU A 152 -12.19 7.28 -7.80
N LEU A 153 -11.38 8.34 -7.84
CA LEU A 153 -11.81 9.68 -8.24
C LEU A 153 -12.36 9.69 -9.66
N GLN A 154 -11.71 9.01 -10.59
CA GLN A 154 -12.17 8.87 -11.97
C GLN A 154 -13.56 8.23 -12.04
N ILE A 155 -13.76 7.12 -11.33
CA ILE A 155 -15.03 6.38 -11.32
C ILE A 155 -16.13 7.24 -10.70
N LEU A 156 -15.85 7.88 -9.57
CA LEU A 156 -16.81 8.70 -8.85
C LEU A 156 -17.25 9.92 -9.68
N TYR A 157 -16.29 10.63 -10.25
CA TYR A 157 -16.55 11.78 -11.10
C TYR A 157 -17.33 11.39 -12.37
N HIS A 158 -16.95 10.26 -12.99
CA HIS A 158 -17.66 9.76 -14.17
C HIS A 158 -19.12 9.39 -13.86
N ARG A 159 -19.38 8.82 -12.68
CA ARG A 159 -20.76 8.50 -12.25
C ARG A 159 -21.63 9.75 -12.04
N ILE A 160 -21.02 10.86 -11.58
CA ILE A 160 -21.76 12.10 -11.29
C ILE A 160 -21.95 12.94 -12.54
N THR A 161 -20.92 13.07 -13.38
CA THR A 161 -20.91 14.03 -14.50
C THR A 161 -21.06 13.37 -15.87
N GLY A 162 -20.96 12.04 -15.98
CA GLY A 162 -20.96 11.32 -17.25
C GLY A 162 -19.69 11.57 -18.10
N ARG A 163 -18.71 12.31 -17.59
CA ARG A 163 -17.47 12.68 -18.30
C ARG A 163 -16.23 12.17 -17.54
N PRO A 164 -15.16 11.79 -18.24
CA PRO A 164 -13.92 11.43 -17.59
C PRO A 164 -13.22 12.67 -16.99
N LEU A 165 -12.76 12.57 -15.73
CA LEU A 165 -11.99 13.63 -15.07
C LEU A 165 -10.56 13.71 -15.62
N PHE A 166 -9.92 12.57 -15.76
CA PHE A 166 -8.57 12.44 -16.32
C PHE A 166 -8.61 11.76 -17.67
N ARG A 167 -7.73 12.17 -18.59
CA ARG A 167 -7.59 11.54 -19.91
C ARG A 167 -7.15 10.07 -19.82
N ALA A 168 -6.38 9.75 -18.81
CA ALA A 168 -5.93 8.40 -18.48
C ALA A 168 -5.86 8.24 -16.96
N ALA A 169 -6.28 7.11 -16.45
CA ALA A 169 -6.15 6.64 -15.08
C ALA A 169 -5.77 5.14 -15.14
N PRO A 170 -4.97 4.61 -14.26
CA PRO A 170 -4.33 5.15 -13.05
C PRO A 170 -3.19 6.16 -13.30
N LEU A 171 -2.47 6.55 -12.22
CA LEU A 171 -1.43 7.59 -12.24
C LEU A 171 -0.30 7.28 -13.24
N HIS A 172 0.17 6.03 -13.29
CA HIS A 172 1.20 5.62 -14.25
C HIS A 172 0.77 5.87 -15.70
N ARG A 173 -0.47 5.54 -16.08
CA ARG A 173 -0.99 5.78 -17.43
C ARG A 173 -1.13 7.26 -17.76
N TRP A 174 -1.41 8.07 -16.76
CA TRP A 174 -1.47 9.52 -16.93
C TRP A 174 -0.07 10.12 -17.17
N LEU A 175 0.96 9.60 -16.49
CA LEU A 175 2.35 9.98 -16.73
C LEU A 175 2.82 9.54 -18.13
N GLU A 176 2.49 8.31 -18.54
CA GLU A 176 2.77 7.80 -19.89
C GLU A 176 2.08 8.63 -20.97
N ALA A 177 0.82 9.01 -20.77
CA ALA A 177 0.08 9.86 -21.69
C ALA A 177 0.67 11.27 -21.82
N ARG A 178 1.52 11.70 -20.89
CA ARG A 178 2.31 12.94 -20.94
C ARG A 178 3.69 12.76 -21.57
N GLY A 179 4.01 11.56 -22.03
CA GLY A 179 5.29 11.26 -22.69
C GLY A 179 6.37 10.72 -21.75
N ALA A 180 6.03 10.38 -20.50
CA ALA A 180 6.99 9.74 -19.60
C ALA A 180 7.27 8.31 -20.06
N GLY A 181 8.54 7.95 -20.21
CA GLY A 181 8.94 6.57 -20.48
C GLY A 181 8.72 5.66 -19.26
N PRO A 182 8.63 4.32 -19.44
CA PRO A 182 8.35 3.38 -18.35
C PRO A 182 9.37 3.47 -17.20
N VAL A 183 10.64 3.68 -17.50
CA VAL A 183 11.70 3.89 -16.49
C VAL A 183 11.47 5.19 -15.69
N THR A 184 11.02 6.24 -16.34
CA THR A 184 10.71 7.52 -15.70
C THR A 184 9.51 7.37 -14.76
N VAL A 185 8.47 6.66 -15.18
CA VAL A 185 7.29 6.34 -14.35
C VAL A 185 7.71 5.56 -13.10
N PHE A 186 8.56 4.54 -13.28
CA PHE A 186 9.11 3.77 -12.17
C PHE A 186 9.80 4.67 -11.13
N TYR A 187 10.71 5.55 -11.57
CA TYR A 187 11.41 6.45 -10.64
C TYR A 187 10.48 7.44 -9.94
N TRP A 188 9.49 8.00 -10.64
CA TRP A 188 8.52 8.90 -10.03
C TRP A 188 7.71 8.24 -8.92
N LEU A 189 7.25 7.01 -9.14
CA LEU A 189 6.47 6.28 -8.16
C LEU A 189 7.33 5.78 -6.98
N CYS A 190 8.58 5.37 -7.24
CA CYS A 190 9.53 5.07 -6.17
C CYS A 190 9.87 6.31 -5.33
N ALA A 191 10.09 7.47 -5.97
CA ALA A 191 10.32 8.73 -5.25
C ALA A 191 9.13 9.12 -4.37
N LEU A 192 7.89 8.94 -4.88
CA LEU A 192 6.68 9.14 -4.08
C LEU A 192 6.63 8.20 -2.87
N GLY A 193 7.09 6.94 -3.03
CA GLY A 193 7.21 5.98 -1.93
C GLY A 193 8.21 6.45 -0.86
N VAL A 194 9.36 6.93 -1.28
CA VAL A 194 10.37 7.48 -0.35
C VAL A 194 9.84 8.74 0.36
N CYS A 195 9.12 9.62 -0.34
CA CYS A 195 8.49 10.79 0.28
C CYS A 195 7.47 10.41 1.37
N GLY A 196 6.81 9.27 1.25
CA GLY A 196 5.91 8.77 2.29
C GLY A 196 6.64 8.27 3.55
N LEU A 197 7.97 8.07 3.47
CA LEU A 197 8.80 7.62 4.60
C LEU A 197 9.47 8.78 5.34
N ALA A 198 9.45 9.99 4.78
CA ALA A 198 10.08 11.20 5.35
C ALA A 198 9.13 11.90 6.32
#